data_e70e10300384c4a29285967f3a6c6e1f
#
_entry.id   e70e10300384c4a29285967f3a6c6e1f
#
_cell.length_a   1.000
_cell.length_b   1.000
_cell.length_c   1.000
_cell.angle_alpha   90.00
_cell.angle_beta   90.00
_cell.angle_gamma   90.00
#
_symmetry.space_group_name_H-M   'P 1'
#
loop_
_entity.id
_entity.type
_entity.pdbx_description
1 polymer ?
#
loop_
_entity_poly.entity_id
_entity_poly.type
_entity_poly.pdbx_seq_one_letter_code
_entity_poly.pdbx_strand_id
1 'polypeptide(L)'
;AALISAHGADIVAHRGENSQAPENSIPAFKAAFANGADFIEGDFYLLENGEMICLHGQGELEKLAGIKKPLMKLNKDDLRSIDLASAKFKHLSPVRIPTLSEVFAAIPKGKSIFLEIKNYPKGFFEKLEAERKAAGIGEEQISLIAFDFNALKDAKARNPRYKCYFLYNTKKVGDKITPSADEIADRVKSANLDGVDVACWGVDKGYISALKSRGLYVAVWTVNNPKDMEKFVEWGADSITTDKSGDFIKILSSKRSKP
;
A
#
# COMPACT_ATOMS: atom_id res chain seq x y z
N ALA A 1 5.48 2.15 21.12
CA ALA A 1 4.14 2.75 21.10
C ALA A 1 3.98 3.35 19.70
N ALA A 2 3.03 2.85 18.91
CA ALA A 2 2.67 3.50 17.67
C ALA A 2 2.19 4.92 18.03
N LEU A 3 2.76 5.92 17.38
CA LEU A 3 2.23 7.28 17.45
C LEU A 3 0.85 7.20 16.80
N ILE A 4 -0.21 7.35 17.58
CA ILE A 4 -1.56 7.51 17.04
C ILE A 4 -1.51 8.72 16.11
N SER A 5 -1.85 8.50 14.84
CA SER A 5 -1.92 9.57 13.85
C SER A 5 -2.71 10.75 14.41
N ALA A 6 -2.23 11.93 14.12
CA ALA A 6 -2.95 13.16 14.46
C ALA A 6 -4.41 13.16 13.96
N HIS A 7 -4.79 12.24 13.09
CA HIS A 7 -6.09 12.18 12.42
C HIS A 7 -7.03 11.07 12.93
N GLY A 8 -6.62 10.27 13.91
CA GLY A 8 -7.39 9.13 14.44
C GLY A 8 -7.22 7.84 13.62
N ALA A 9 -6.72 7.94 12.39
CA ALA A 9 -6.25 6.85 11.55
C ALA A 9 -5.12 7.37 10.66
N ASP A 10 -4.17 6.51 10.29
CA ASP A 10 -3.11 6.86 9.36
C ASP A 10 -3.66 6.97 7.93
N ILE A 11 -3.21 7.96 7.17
CA ILE A 11 -3.58 8.12 5.76
C ILE A 11 -2.50 7.51 4.87
N VAL A 12 -2.90 6.51 4.10
CA VAL A 12 -2.06 5.79 3.14
C VAL A 12 -2.44 6.23 1.74
N ALA A 13 -1.49 6.81 1.00
CA ALA A 13 -1.70 7.25 -0.37
C ALA A 13 -1.56 6.06 -1.34
N HIS A 14 -2.69 5.55 -1.87
CA HIS A 14 -2.78 4.42 -2.78
C HIS A 14 -2.02 4.70 -4.08
N ARG A 15 -0.90 4.01 -4.30
CA ARG A 15 0.03 4.24 -5.42
C ARG A 15 0.55 5.68 -5.50
N GLY A 16 0.61 6.37 -4.35
CA GLY A 16 0.95 7.79 -4.24
C GLY A 16 -0.24 8.72 -4.49
N GLU A 17 0.02 10.01 -4.73
CA GLU A 17 -1.00 11.00 -5.07
C GLU A 17 -1.31 10.93 -6.57
N ASN A 18 -2.07 9.91 -6.99
CA ASN A 18 -2.31 9.57 -8.39
C ASN A 18 -3.24 10.56 -9.13
N SER A 19 -3.80 11.52 -8.41
CA SER A 19 -4.50 12.67 -9.01
C SER A 19 -3.54 13.68 -9.64
N GLN A 20 -2.30 13.77 -9.15
CA GLN A 20 -1.30 14.77 -9.53
C GLN A 20 -0.16 14.22 -10.40
N ALA A 21 0.07 12.90 -10.36
CA ALA A 21 1.13 12.23 -11.14
C ALA A 21 0.71 10.79 -11.49
N PRO A 22 1.42 10.11 -12.41
CA PRO A 22 1.17 8.70 -12.69
C PRO A 22 1.25 7.86 -11.41
N GLU A 23 0.30 6.95 -11.23
CA GLU A 23 0.32 5.99 -10.12
C GLU A 23 1.64 5.20 -10.06
N ASN A 24 2.06 4.74 -8.88
CA ASN A 24 3.30 3.98 -8.68
C ASN A 24 4.56 4.69 -9.18
N SER A 25 4.63 6.00 -9.09
CA SER A 25 5.76 6.79 -9.59
C SER A 25 6.38 7.68 -8.52
N ILE A 26 7.66 8.01 -8.70
CA ILE A 26 8.36 8.91 -7.76
C ILE A 26 7.67 10.27 -7.62
N PRO A 27 7.19 10.94 -8.70
CA PRO A 27 6.41 12.17 -8.56
C PRO A 27 5.14 11.98 -7.71
N ALA A 28 4.39 10.88 -7.89
CA ALA A 28 3.18 10.60 -7.10
C ALA A 28 3.51 10.38 -5.61
N PHE A 29 4.58 9.65 -5.31
CA PHE A 29 5.02 9.42 -3.93
C PHE A 29 5.48 10.71 -3.24
N LYS A 30 6.27 11.53 -3.92
CA LYS A 30 6.67 12.84 -3.40
C LYS A 30 5.49 13.78 -3.19
N ALA A 31 4.52 13.81 -4.10
CA ALA A 31 3.31 14.61 -3.96
C ALA A 31 2.46 14.14 -2.76
N ALA A 32 2.32 12.84 -2.54
CA ALA A 32 1.62 12.28 -1.39
C ALA A 32 2.24 12.75 -0.06
N PHE A 33 3.55 12.65 0.09
CA PHE A 33 4.24 13.13 1.30
C PHE A 33 4.17 14.66 1.45
N ALA A 34 4.29 15.41 0.36
CA ALA A 34 4.13 16.88 0.38
C ALA A 34 2.72 17.30 0.80
N ASN A 35 1.70 16.51 0.46
CA ASN A 35 0.32 16.71 0.90
C ASN A 35 0.06 16.24 2.33
N GLY A 36 1.04 15.60 3.00
CA GLY A 36 0.98 15.22 4.41
C GLY A 36 0.65 13.75 4.68
N ALA A 37 0.55 12.88 3.67
CA ALA A 37 0.32 11.45 3.87
C ALA A 37 1.30 10.85 4.88
N ASP A 38 0.81 9.94 5.73
CA ASP A 38 1.63 9.22 6.71
C ASP A 38 2.43 8.12 6.05
N PHE A 39 1.78 7.45 5.09
CA PHE A 39 2.35 6.39 4.27
C PHE A 39 2.07 6.64 2.79
N ILE A 40 2.95 6.14 1.95
CA ILE A 40 2.62 5.79 0.57
C ILE A 40 2.30 4.30 0.50
N GLU A 41 1.51 3.90 -0.48
CA GLU A 41 1.37 2.50 -0.86
C GLU A 41 1.89 2.34 -2.29
N GLY A 42 2.51 1.20 -2.60
CA GLY A 42 3.01 0.85 -3.92
C GLY A 42 3.09 -0.65 -4.16
N ASP A 43 2.94 -1.02 -5.44
CA ASP A 43 2.82 -2.39 -5.94
C ASP A 43 4.18 -2.91 -6.45
N PHE A 44 4.73 -3.99 -5.89
CA PHE A 44 6.08 -4.43 -6.23
C PHE A 44 6.14 -5.81 -6.86
N TYR A 45 6.91 -5.90 -7.96
CA TYR A 45 7.28 -7.13 -8.64
C TYR A 45 8.79 -7.34 -8.60
N LEU A 46 9.24 -8.56 -8.35
CA LEU A 46 10.58 -9.00 -8.71
C LEU A 46 10.53 -9.57 -10.13
N LEU A 47 11.18 -8.91 -11.07
CA LEU A 47 11.26 -9.34 -12.48
C LEU A 47 12.23 -10.51 -12.68
N GLU A 48 12.14 -11.18 -13.83
CA GLU A 48 13.05 -12.30 -14.19
C GLU A 48 14.51 -11.85 -14.30
N ASN A 49 14.76 -10.58 -14.60
CA ASN A 49 16.11 -10.02 -14.66
C ASN A 49 16.70 -9.64 -13.29
N GLY A 50 15.95 -9.87 -12.19
CA GLY A 50 16.36 -9.57 -10.82
C GLY A 50 16.14 -8.12 -10.36
N GLU A 51 15.55 -7.26 -11.18
CA GLU A 51 15.14 -5.91 -10.74
C GLU A 51 13.81 -5.97 -10.00
N MET A 52 13.71 -5.26 -8.88
CA MET A 52 12.44 -5.06 -8.17
C MET A 52 11.88 -3.70 -8.55
N ILE A 53 10.68 -3.70 -9.15
CA ILE A 53 10.04 -2.50 -9.69
C ILE A 53 8.70 -2.22 -9.03
N CYS A 54 8.26 -0.96 -9.09
CA CYS A 54 6.97 -0.53 -8.61
C CYS A 54 6.02 -0.27 -9.80
N LEU A 55 5.00 -1.12 -9.95
CA LEU A 55 3.96 -1.04 -10.99
C LEU A 55 2.81 -1.97 -10.62
N HIS A 56 1.54 -1.55 -10.81
CA HIS A 56 0.40 -2.39 -10.43
C HIS A 56 0.27 -3.67 -11.27
N GLY A 57 0.70 -3.63 -12.53
CA GLY A 57 0.69 -4.80 -13.39
C GLY A 57 0.65 -4.48 -14.88
N GLN A 58 0.45 -5.52 -15.67
CA GLN A 58 0.43 -5.41 -17.14
C GLN A 58 -0.61 -4.39 -17.62
N GLY A 59 -1.79 -4.35 -17.02
CA GLY A 59 -2.85 -3.42 -17.42
C GLY A 59 -2.49 -1.95 -17.17
N GLU A 60 -1.73 -1.63 -16.12
CA GLU A 60 -1.20 -0.29 -15.87
C GLU A 60 -0.17 0.09 -16.94
N LEU A 61 0.76 -0.82 -17.23
CA LEU A 61 1.77 -0.63 -18.27
C LEU A 61 1.17 -0.33 -19.64
N GLU A 62 0.14 -1.09 -20.02
CA GLU A 62 -0.58 -0.87 -21.28
C GLU A 62 -1.37 0.46 -21.27
N LYS A 63 -2.06 0.76 -20.17
CA LYS A 63 -2.88 1.97 -20.02
C LYS A 63 -2.05 3.25 -20.04
N LEU A 64 -0.93 3.28 -19.31
CA LEU A 64 -0.13 4.49 -19.14
C LEU A 64 0.88 4.68 -20.28
N ALA A 65 1.52 3.62 -20.74
CA ALA A 65 2.62 3.71 -21.69
C ALA A 65 2.35 3.02 -23.05
N GLY A 66 1.24 2.32 -23.20
CA GLY A 66 0.90 1.59 -24.45
C GLY A 66 1.78 0.36 -24.71
N ILE A 67 2.51 -0.11 -23.71
CA ILE A 67 3.48 -1.20 -23.84
C ILE A 67 2.80 -2.54 -23.62
N LYS A 68 2.85 -3.40 -24.67
CA LYS A 68 2.31 -4.78 -24.65
C LYS A 68 3.33 -5.86 -24.30
N LYS A 69 4.62 -5.50 -24.21
CA LYS A 69 5.66 -6.45 -23.78
C LYS A 69 5.30 -6.97 -22.39
N PRO A 70 5.37 -8.30 -22.14
CA PRO A 70 5.05 -8.86 -20.84
C PRO A 70 5.86 -8.23 -19.73
N LEU A 71 5.21 -7.79 -18.65
CA LEU A 71 5.81 -7.11 -17.51
C LEU A 71 7.04 -7.86 -16.97
N MET A 72 6.92 -9.16 -16.77
CA MET A 72 8.01 -9.99 -16.21
C MET A 72 9.25 -10.08 -17.13
N LYS A 73 9.11 -9.74 -18.41
CA LYS A 73 10.18 -9.77 -19.43
C LYS A 73 10.83 -8.40 -19.66
N LEU A 74 10.42 -7.36 -18.92
CA LEU A 74 11.06 -6.05 -19.02
C LEU A 74 12.52 -6.16 -18.59
N ASN A 75 13.40 -5.46 -19.33
CA ASN A 75 14.82 -5.37 -19.03
C ASN A 75 15.17 -3.93 -18.60
N LYS A 76 16.45 -3.69 -18.27
CA LYS A 76 16.92 -2.37 -17.82
C LYS A 76 16.71 -1.26 -18.85
N ASP A 77 16.83 -1.58 -20.14
CA ASP A 77 16.63 -0.58 -21.20
C ASP A 77 15.16 -0.25 -21.37
N ASP A 78 14.26 -1.24 -21.24
CA ASP A 78 12.83 -1.00 -21.19
C ASP A 78 12.46 -0.05 -20.04
N LEU A 79 12.96 -0.33 -18.81
CA LEU A 79 12.67 0.51 -17.63
C LEU A 79 13.16 1.95 -17.79
N ARG A 80 14.27 2.15 -18.52
CA ARG A 80 14.81 3.48 -18.82
C ARG A 80 14.07 4.22 -19.93
N SER A 81 13.42 3.51 -20.83
CA SER A 81 12.76 4.09 -22.01
C SER A 81 11.26 4.33 -21.80
N ILE A 82 10.57 3.49 -21.02
CA ILE A 82 9.12 3.59 -20.79
C ILE A 82 8.80 4.89 -20.03
N ASP A 83 7.83 5.64 -20.57
CA ASP A 83 7.34 6.87 -19.96
C ASP A 83 5.88 6.71 -19.51
N LEU A 84 5.65 6.67 -18.20
CA LEU A 84 4.32 6.53 -17.60
C LEU A 84 3.48 7.82 -17.71
N ALA A 85 4.12 8.97 -17.97
CA ALA A 85 3.45 10.26 -18.05
C ALA A 85 2.84 10.58 -19.42
N SER A 86 3.12 9.73 -20.42
CA SER A 86 2.83 10.02 -21.83
C SER A 86 1.37 10.33 -22.16
N ALA A 87 0.40 9.76 -21.43
CA ALA A 87 -1.03 9.93 -21.68
C ALA A 87 -1.62 11.15 -20.94
N LYS A 88 -1.63 11.12 -19.62
CA LYS A 88 -2.36 12.10 -18.79
C LYS A 88 -1.48 13.22 -18.25
N PHE A 89 -0.22 12.94 -17.98
CA PHE A 89 0.68 13.84 -17.24
C PHE A 89 1.86 14.30 -18.09
N LYS A 90 1.64 14.68 -19.35
CA LYS A 90 2.67 15.10 -20.32
C LYS A 90 3.64 16.15 -19.79
N HIS A 91 3.15 17.04 -18.92
CA HIS A 91 3.97 18.10 -18.32
C HIS A 91 5.02 17.57 -17.31
N LEU A 92 4.88 16.31 -16.85
CA LEU A 92 5.83 15.63 -15.98
C LEU A 92 6.81 14.72 -16.73
N SER A 93 6.59 14.52 -18.05
CA SER A 93 7.39 13.61 -18.89
C SER A 93 8.89 14.01 -18.89
N PRO A 94 9.80 13.05 -18.79
CA PRO A 94 9.56 11.62 -18.66
C PRO A 94 9.39 11.15 -17.21
N VAL A 95 8.39 10.30 -16.96
CA VAL A 95 8.23 9.59 -15.69
C VAL A 95 8.51 8.10 -15.88
N ARG A 96 9.54 7.58 -15.23
CA ARG A 96 10.00 6.20 -15.39
C ARG A 96 9.30 5.26 -14.40
N ILE A 97 9.28 3.95 -14.72
CA ILE A 97 8.91 2.90 -13.77
C ILE A 97 10.00 2.89 -12.69
N PRO A 98 9.69 3.15 -11.41
CA PRO A 98 10.74 3.21 -10.40
C PRO A 98 11.14 1.81 -9.94
N THR A 99 12.41 1.67 -9.62
CA THR A 99 12.95 0.54 -8.87
C THR A 99 12.65 0.70 -7.38
N LEU A 100 12.74 -0.40 -6.61
CA LEU A 100 12.57 -0.35 -5.16
C LEU A 100 13.57 0.60 -4.50
N SER A 101 14.84 0.63 -4.93
CA SER A 101 15.83 1.58 -4.45
C SER A 101 15.42 3.03 -4.62
N GLU A 102 14.86 3.37 -5.80
CA GLU A 102 14.40 4.74 -6.07
C GLU A 102 13.21 5.11 -5.22
N VAL A 103 12.29 4.17 -4.97
CA VAL A 103 11.16 4.38 -4.07
C VAL A 103 11.65 4.60 -2.64
N PHE A 104 12.55 3.76 -2.14
CA PHE A 104 13.11 3.92 -0.79
C PHE A 104 13.85 5.26 -0.62
N ALA A 105 14.62 5.69 -1.62
CA ALA A 105 15.27 6.98 -1.61
C ALA A 105 14.30 8.18 -1.62
N ALA A 106 13.06 7.96 -2.04
CA ALA A 106 12.02 9.00 -2.05
C ALA A 106 11.24 9.10 -0.73
N ILE A 107 11.41 8.15 0.22
CA ILE A 107 10.72 8.16 1.51
C ILE A 107 11.45 9.12 2.47
N PRO A 108 10.80 10.19 2.94
CA PRO A 108 11.42 11.10 3.92
C PRO A 108 11.60 10.43 5.28
N LYS A 109 12.54 10.95 6.07
CA LYS A 109 12.71 10.50 7.47
C LYS A 109 11.39 10.62 8.25
N GLY A 110 11.02 9.55 8.94
CA GLY A 110 9.78 9.48 9.74
C GLY A 110 8.51 9.21 8.93
N LYS A 111 8.64 8.98 7.63
CA LYS A 111 7.56 8.48 6.78
C LYS A 111 7.77 7.01 6.43
N SER A 112 6.72 6.34 5.96
CA SER A 112 6.69 4.89 5.81
C SER A 112 5.99 4.47 4.51
N ILE A 113 6.05 3.16 4.19
CA ILE A 113 5.44 2.57 3.01
C ILE A 113 4.64 1.32 3.34
N PHE A 114 3.47 1.19 2.74
CA PHE A 114 2.79 -0.09 2.53
C PHE A 114 3.31 -0.68 1.22
N LEU A 115 4.08 -1.75 1.30
CA LEU A 115 4.70 -2.41 0.16
C LEU A 115 3.85 -3.64 -0.20
N GLU A 116 3.08 -3.54 -1.32
CA GLU A 116 2.32 -4.69 -1.79
C GLU A 116 3.22 -5.66 -2.56
N ILE A 117 3.28 -6.90 -2.09
CA ILE A 117 3.98 -8.00 -2.75
C ILE A 117 3.07 -8.57 -3.84
N LYS A 118 3.33 -8.24 -5.12
CA LYS A 118 2.51 -8.70 -6.27
C LYS A 118 2.90 -10.10 -6.75
N ASN A 119 4.16 -10.46 -6.58
CA ASN A 119 4.68 -11.82 -6.82
C ASN A 119 5.75 -12.14 -5.79
N TYR A 120 5.94 -13.42 -5.50
CA TYR A 120 6.92 -13.85 -4.50
C TYR A 120 7.81 -14.99 -5.02
N PRO A 121 8.60 -14.76 -6.09
CA PRO A 121 9.55 -15.75 -6.57
C PRO A 121 10.71 -15.90 -5.60
N LYS A 122 11.51 -16.98 -5.76
CA LYS A 122 12.76 -17.18 -5.02
C LYS A 122 13.66 -15.95 -5.17
N GLY A 123 14.16 -15.43 -4.06
CA GLY A 123 15.04 -14.26 -4.03
C GLY A 123 14.32 -12.94 -3.77
N PHE A 124 12.97 -12.90 -3.73
CA PHE A 124 12.23 -11.67 -3.44
C PHE A 124 12.64 -11.07 -2.09
N PHE A 125 12.60 -11.87 -1.04
CA PHE A 125 12.90 -11.40 0.32
C PHE A 125 14.36 -10.94 0.45
N GLU A 126 15.30 -11.69 -0.13
CA GLU A 126 16.72 -11.34 -0.15
C GLU A 126 16.95 -10.01 -0.87
N LYS A 127 16.27 -9.79 -1.99
CA LYS A 127 16.35 -8.53 -2.75
C LYS A 127 15.77 -7.37 -1.94
N LEU A 128 14.59 -7.55 -1.33
CA LEU A 128 13.98 -6.55 -0.45
C LEU A 128 14.95 -6.14 0.68
N GLU A 129 15.54 -7.10 1.38
CA GLU A 129 16.47 -6.85 2.48
C GLU A 129 17.75 -6.15 2.02
N ALA A 130 18.29 -6.54 0.87
CA ALA A 130 19.47 -5.89 0.32
C ALA A 130 19.22 -4.41 -0.03
N GLU A 131 18.11 -4.13 -0.72
CA GLU A 131 17.71 -2.77 -1.08
C GLU A 131 17.40 -1.89 0.15
N ARG A 132 16.65 -2.45 1.11
CA ARG A 132 16.34 -1.76 2.36
C ARG A 132 17.61 -1.33 3.12
N LYS A 133 18.54 -2.27 3.29
CA LYS A 133 19.81 -2.01 3.99
C LYS A 133 20.65 -0.97 3.25
N ALA A 134 20.75 -1.08 1.92
CA ALA A 134 21.48 -0.13 1.09
C ALA A 134 20.90 1.30 1.17
N ALA A 135 19.57 1.40 1.28
CA ALA A 135 18.88 2.69 1.42
C ALA A 135 18.85 3.23 2.86
N GLY A 136 19.28 2.44 3.86
CA GLY A 136 19.24 2.83 5.27
C GLY A 136 17.81 2.93 5.84
N ILE A 137 16.83 2.26 5.22
CA ILE A 137 15.43 2.20 5.67
C ILE A 137 15.29 1.13 6.77
N GLY A 138 14.65 1.50 7.90
CA GLY A 138 14.34 0.58 8.98
C GLY A 138 13.16 -0.35 8.64
N GLU A 139 13.11 -1.53 9.26
CA GLU A 139 11.97 -2.44 9.08
C GLU A 139 10.65 -1.81 9.52
N GLU A 140 10.70 -0.94 10.52
CA GLU A 140 9.54 -0.21 11.05
C GLU A 140 8.94 0.79 10.07
N GLN A 141 9.68 1.17 9.03
CA GLN A 141 9.18 2.04 7.95
C GLN A 141 8.48 1.26 6.83
N ILE A 142 8.49 -0.08 6.88
CA ILE A 142 7.93 -0.94 5.84
C ILE A 142 6.83 -1.81 6.43
N SER A 143 5.60 -1.63 5.97
CA SER A 143 4.49 -2.55 6.19
C SER A 143 4.30 -3.39 4.93
N LEU A 144 4.48 -4.70 5.04
CA LEU A 144 4.27 -5.63 3.92
C LEU A 144 2.79 -5.99 3.82
N ILE A 145 2.22 -5.87 2.65
CA ILE A 145 0.86 -6.28 2.34
C ILE A 145 0.85 -7.24 1.15
N ALA A 146 -0.03 -8.22 1.14
CA ALA A 146 -0.18 -9.15 0.02
C ALA A 146 -1.51 -9.90 0.06
N PHE A 147 -2.06 -10.24 -1.11
CA PHE A 147 -3.10 -11.25 -1.26
C PHE A 147 -2.55 -12.67 -1.09
N ASP A 148 -1.26 -12.86 -1.41
CA ASP A 148 -0.59 -14.14 -1.14
C ASP A 148 -0.23 -14.24 0.35
N PHE A 149 -1.04 -14.99 1.07
CA PHE A 149 -0.84 -15.25 2.50
C PHE A 149 0.50 -15.94 2.80
N ASN A 150 0.96 -16.83 1.90
CA ASN A 150 2.20 -17.57 2.10
C ASN A 150 3.43 -16.66 1.95
N ALA A 151 3.38 -15.66 1.07
CA ALA A 151 4.42 -14.64 0.96
C ALA A 151 4.59 -13.87 2.28
N LEU A 152 3.49 -13.44 2.90
CA LEU A 152 3.54 -12.75 4.20
C LEU A 152 4.01 -13.67 5.33
N LYS A 153 3.55 -14.92 5.34
CA LYS A 153 3.97 -15.91 6.34
C LYS A 153 5.48 -16.16 6.27
N ASP A 154 6.03 -16.33 5.06
CA ASP A 154 7.48 -16.52 4.87
C ASP A 154 8.25 -15.25 5.26
N ALA A 155 7.83 -14.07 4.81
CA ALA A 155 8.45 -12.80 5.17
C ALA A 155 8.48 -12.58 6.70
N LYS A 156 7.36 -12.84 7.39
CA LYS A 156 7.25 -12.73 8.85
C LYS A 156 8.12 -13.73 9.58
N ALA A 157 8.25 -14.96 9.09
CA ALA A 157 9.12 -15.97 9.65
C ALA A 157 10.61 -15.62 9.50
N ARG A 158 11.00 -15.01 8.38
CA ARG A 158 12.38 -14.58 8.11
C ARG A 158 12.80 -13.34 8.89
N ASN A 159 11.89 -12.38 9.06
CA ASN A 159 12.15 -11.20 9.87
C ASN A 159 10.88 -10.77 10.62
N PRO A 160 10.73 -11.18 11.90
CA PRO A 160 9.54 -10.87 12.71
C PRO A 160 9.32 -9.37 12.98
N ARG A 161 10.29 -8.50 12.70
CA ARG A 161 10.18 -7.05 12.89
C ARG A 161 9.33 -6.36 11.82
N TYR A 162 9.19 -6.96 10.63
CA TYR A 162 8.26 -6.43 9.63
C TYR A 162 6.82 -6.44 10.13
N LYS A 163 6.10 -5.36 9.88
CA LYS A 163 4.65 -5.35 9.96
C LYS A 163 4.08 -6.02 8.71
N CYS A 164 3.19 -7.00 8.90
CA CYS A 164 2.62 -7.78 7.82
C CYS A 164 1.10 -7.77 7.94
N TYR A 165 0.40 -7.25 6.93
CA TYR A 165 -1.05 -7.14 6.92
C TYR A 165 -1.63 -7.93 5.73
N PHE A 166 -2.54 -8.85 6.02
CA PHE A 166 -3.14 -9.70 4.99
C PHE A 166 -4.17 -8.93 4.18
N LEU A 167 -3.90 -8.78 2.87
CA LEU A 167 -4.83 -8.21 1.89
C LEU A 167 -5.91 -9.20 1.54
N TYR A 168 -7.19 -8.79 1.63
CA TYR A 168 -8.30 -9.64 1.20
C TYR A 168 -9.56 -8.84 0.89
N ASN A 169 -10.45 -9.49 0.14
CA ASN A 169 -11.79 -9.01 -0.15
C ASN A 169 -12.81 -9.75 0.71
N THR A 170 -13.91 -9.06 1.03
CA THR A 170 -15.09 -9.66 1.63
C THR A 170 -16.25 -9.66 0.64
N LYS A 171 -17.20 -10.55 0.86
CA LYS A 171 -18.50 -10.56 0.19
C LYS A 171 -19.59 -10.48 1.24
N LYS A 172 -20.47 -9.48 1.14
CA LYS A 172 -21.65 -9.34 2.00
C LYS A 172 -22.88 -9.81 1.24
N VAL A 173 -23.63 -10.76 1.85
CA VAL A 173 -24.91 -11.26 1.33
C VAL A 173 -25.90 -11.24 2.49
N GLY A 174 -26.90 -10.34 2.42
CA GLY A 174 -27.72 -10.00 3.58
C GLY A 174 -26.85 -9.46 4.72
N ASP A 175 -27.01 -10.05 5.91
CA ASP A 175 -26.22 -9.67 7.09
C ASP A 175 -24.91 -10.47 7.24
N LYS A 176 -24.67 -11.45 6.36
CA LYS A 176 -23.51 -12.33 6.43
C LYS A 176 -22.34 -11.76 5.61
N ILE A 177 -21.20 -11.56 6.27
CA ILE A 177 -19.92 -11.19 5.66
C ILE A 177 -19.04 -12.44 5.58
N THR A 178 -18.45 -12.71 4.42
CA THR A 178 -17.59 -13.86 4.17
C THR A 178 -16.28 -13.42 3.52
N PRO A 179 -15.09 -13.88 3.97
CA PRO A 179 -14.91 -14.66 5.20
C PRO A 179 -15.35 -13.87 6.46
N SER A 180 -15.68 -14.56 7.55
CA SER A 180 -16.00 -13.92 8.82
C SER A 180 -14.76 -13.28 9.47
N ALA A 181 -14.97 -12.32 10.37
CA ALA A 181 -13.88 -11.68 11.09
C ALA A 181 -13.06 -12.69 11.93
N ASP A 182 -13.71 -13.70 12.52
CA ASP A 182 -13.04 -14.74 13.29
C ASP A 182 -12.18 -15.65 12.43
N GLU A 183 -12.70 -16.13 11.27
CA GLU A 183 -11.93 -16.93 10.32
C GLU A 183 -10.66 -16.20 9.87
N ILE A 184 -10.78 -14.90 9.57
CA ILE A 184 -9.62 -14.08 9.18
C ILE A 184 -8.67 -13.88 10.35
N ALA A 185 -9.17 -13.57 11.55
CA ALA A 185 -8.34 -13.36 12.71
C ALA A 185 -7.55 -14.61 13.11
N ASP A 186 -8.17 -15.77 13.05
CA ASP A 186 -7.49 -17.05 13.32
C ASP A 186 -6.41 -17.34 12.27
N ARG A 187 -6.71 -17.11 10.99
CA ARG A 187 -5.74 -17.25 9.90
C ARG A 187 -4.52 -16.34 10.08
N VAL A 188 -4.74 -15.04 10.34
CA VAL A 188 -3.69 -14.04 10.54
C VAL A 188 -2.80 -14.41 11.73
N LYS A 189 -3.41 -14.80 12.86
CA LYS A 189 -2.69 -15.21 14.06
C LYS A 189 -1.91 -16.50 13.88
N SER A 190 -2.39 -17.45 13.07
CA SER A 190 -1.69 -18.72 12.81
C SER A 190 -0.32 -18.52 12.14
N ALA A 191 -0.09 -17.38 11.49
CA ALA A 191 1.18 -17.00 10.86
C ALA A 191 1.91 -15.86 11.58
N ASN A 192 1.46 -15.46 12.79
CA ASN A 192 1.97 -14.32 13.56
C ASN A 192 1.98 -13.00 12.78
N LEU A 193 1.04 -12.81 11.84
CA LEU A 193 0.88 -11.54 11.15
C LEU A 193 0.30 -10.49 12.11
N ASP A 194 0.54 -9.22 11.83
CA ASP A 194 0.18 -8.10 12.73
C ASP A 194 -1.26 -7.62 12.52
N GLY A 195 -1.86 -7.90 11.36
CA GLY A 195 -3.19 -7.42 11.06
C GLY A 195 -3.66 -7.73 9.65
N VAL A 196 -4.57 -6.91 9.20
CA VAL A 196 -5.27 -7.05 7.93
C VAL A 196 -5.31 -5.73 7.18
N ASP A 197 -5.46 -5.83 5.85
CA ASP A 197 -5.80 -4.73 4.97
C ASP A 197 -7.00 -5.16 4.11
N VAL A 198 -8.21 -4.73 4.51
CA VAL A 198 -9.46 -5.25 3.97
C VAL A 198 -10.12 -4.26 3.01
N ALA A 199 -10.71 -4.78 1.91
CA ALA A 199 -11.48 -3.96 1.00
C ALA A 199 -12.65 -3.27 1.70
N CYS A 200 -12.86 -1.98 1.45
CA CYS A 200 -13.88 -1.16 2.10
C CYS A 200 -15.32 -1.59 1.78
N TRP A 201 -15.53 -2.23 0.63
CA TRP A 201 -16.84 -2.76 0.26
C TRP A 201 -17.10 -4.11 0.93
N GLY A 202 -18.26 -4.25 1.56
CA GLY A 202 -18.66 -5.53 2.19
C GLY A 202 -18.25 -5.68 3.64
N VAL A 203 -17.69 -4.63 4.28
CA VAL A 203 -17.43 -4.59 5.72
C VAL A 203 -18.34 -3.57 6.40
N ASP A 204 -18.59 -3.77 7.69
CA ASP A 204 -19.35 -2.84 8.53
C ASP A 204 -18.67 -2.64 9.89
N LYS A 205 -19.26 -1.79 10.73
CA LYS A 205 -18.72 -1.48 12.06
C LYS A 205 -18.51 -2.72 12.92
N GLY A 206 -19.46 -3.67 12.86
CA GLY A 206 -19.34 -4.93 13.62
C GLY A 206 -18.14 -5.76 13.21
N TYR A 207 -17.90 -5.84 11.90
CA TYR A 207 -16.77 -6.57 11.34
C TYR A 207 -15.42 -5.94 11.75
N ILE A 208 -15.28 -4.62 11.61
CA ILE A 208 -14.06 -3.89 12.05
C ILE A 208 -13.85 -4.09 13.56
N SER A 209 -14.90 -3.90 14.36
CA SER A 209 -14.83 -4.08 15.83
C SER A 209 -14.41 -5.49 16.22
N ALA A 210 -14.91 -6.53 15.53
CA ALA A 210 -14.54 -7.91 15.77
C ALA A 210 -13.03 -8.15 15.51
N LEU A 211 -12.49 -7.66 14.40
CA LEU A 211 -11.05 -7.75 14.11
C LEU A 211 -10.22 -6.99 15.16
N LYS A 212 -10.64 -5.78 15.53
CA LYS A 212 -9.97 -4.97 16.57
C LYS A 212 -9.98 -5.64 17.94
N SER A 213 -11.08 -6.28 18.34
CA SER A 213 -11.19 -7.01 19.62
C SER A 213 -10.23 -8.21 19.69
N ARG A 214 -9.80 -8.74 18.56
CA ARG A 214 -8.79 -9.79 18.44
C ARG A 214 -7.35 -9.24 18.48
N GLY A 215 -7.18 -7.91 18.66
CA GLY A 215 -5.88 -7.24 18.74
C GLY A 215 -5.18 -7.05 17.41
N LEU A 216 -5.89 -7.11 16.30
CA LEU A 216 -5.32 -6.92 14.97
C LEU A 216 -5.25 -5.44 14.59
N TYR A 217 -4.21 -5.07 13.86
CA TYR A 217 -4.19 -3.83 13.08
C TYR A 217 -5.18 -3.98 11.92
N VAL A 218 -6.00 -2.96 11.69
CA VAL A 218 -7.03 -2.98 10.64
C VAL A 218 -6.83 -1.79 9.70
N ALA A 219 -6.25 -2.06 8.54
CA ALA A 219 -6.22 -1.16 7.40
C ALA A 219 -7.43 -1.39 6.49
N VAL A 220 -7.87 -0.36 5.79
CA VAL A 220 -9.02 -0.43 4.87
C VAL A 220 -8.69 0.24 3.53
N TRP A 221 -8.97 -0.43 2.39
CA TRP A 221 -8.71 0.04 1.02
C TRP A 221 -9.88 -0.22 0.08
N THR A 222 -10.06 0.47 -1.02
CA THR A 222 -9.60 1.82 -1.30
C THR A 222 -10.76 2.76 -1.03
N VAL A 223 -10.62 3.65 -0.06
CA VAL A 223 -11.70 4.55 0.39
C VAL A 223 -11.55 5.90 -0.30
N ASN A 224 -12.45 6.22 -1.24
CA ASN A 224 -12.40 7.46 -2.03
C ASN A 224 -13.55 8.42 -1.76
N ASN A 225 -14.50 8.01 -0.92
CA ASN A 225 -15.62 8.85 -0.52
C ASN A 225 -15.35 9.45 0.87
N PRO A 226 -15.40 10.78 1.04
CA PRO A 226 -15.15 11.42 2.34
C PRO A 226 -16.05 10.93 3.48
N LYS A 227 -17.34 10.64 3.20
CA LYS A 227 -18.26 10.14 4.21
C LYS A 227 -17.90 8.73 4.66
N ASP A 228 -17.42 7.89 3.75
CA ASP A 228 -16.99 6.54 4.10
C ASP A 228 -15.67 6.57 4.87
N MET A 229 -14.74 7.48 4.53
CA MET A 229 -13.53 7.72 5.32
C MET A 229 -13.89 8.05 6.78
N GLU A 230 -14.80 9.00 7.00
CA GLU A 230 -15.23 9.38 8.34
C GLU A 230 -15.80 8.19 9.12
N LYS A 231 -16.63 7.36 8.46
CA LYS A 231 -17.16 6.14 9.07
C LYS A 231 -16.05 5.17 9.47
N PHE A 232 -15.05 4.92 8.61
CA PHE A 232 -13.98 3.98 8.95
C PHE A 232 -13.10 4.51 10.11
N VAL A 233 -12.85 5.82 10.19
CA VAL A 233 -12.20 6.44 11.35
C VAL A 233 -13.05 6.21 12.61
N GLU A 234 -14.34 6.49 12.57
CA GLU A 234 -15.27 6.29 13.70
C GLU A 234 -15.40 4.81 14.08
N TRP A 235 -15.26 3.88 13.14
CA TRP A 235 -15.30 2.43 13.39
C TRP A 235 -13.99 1.88 13.95
N GLY A 236 -12.93 2.73 14.02
CA GLY A 236 -11.65 2.40 14.63
C GLY A 236 -10.67 1.69 13.69
N ALA A 237 -10.78 1.90 12.38
CA ALA A 237 -9.72 1.51 11.46
C ALA A 237 -8.40 2.22 11.81
N ASP A 238 -7.28 1.52 11.77
CA ASP A 238 -5.97 2.08 12.11
C ASP A 238 -5.38 2.88 10.96
N SER A 239 -5.67 2.48 9.71
CA SER A 239 -5.27 3.23 8.51
C SER A 239 -6.30 3.15 7.39
N ILE A 240 -6.27 4.16 6.53
CA ILE A 240 -7.16 4.29 5.38
C ILE A 240 -6.33 4.53 4.13
N THR A 241 -6.40 3.60 3.19
CA THR A 241 -5.77 3.69 1.88
C THR A 241 -6.71 4.37 0.89
N THR A 242 -6.24 5.43 0.22
CA THR A 242 -7.07 6.28 -0.65
C THR A 242 -6.30 6.85 -1.85
N ASP A 243 -7.01 7.05 -2.97
CA ASP A 243 -6.51 7.79 -4.15
C ASP A 243 -6.53 9.32 -3.95
N LYS A 244 -7.05 9.81 -2.81
CA LYS A 244 -7.30 11.23 -2.53
C LYS A 244 -6.67 11.67 -1.21
N SER A 245 -5.43 11.25 -0.96
CA SER A 245 -4.75 11.47 0.31
C SER A 245 -4.70 12.94 0.72
N GLY A 246 -4.37 13.85 -0.19
CA GLY A 246 -4.34 15.28 0.07
C GLY A 246 -5.70 15.87 0.46
N ASP A 247 -6.79 15.44 -0.17
CA ASP A 247 -8.14 15.89 0.16
C ASP A 247 -8.59 15.38 1.54
N PHE A 248 -8.29 14.14 1.85
CA PHE A 248 -8.64 13.53 3.14
C PHE A 248 -7.93 14.22 4.30
N ILE A 249 -6.65 14.52 4.15
CA ILE A 249 -5.87 15.25 5.16
C ILE A 249 -6.46 16.64 5.41
N LYS A 250 -6.86 17.38 4.37
CA LYS A 250 -7.53 18.68 4.51
C LYS A 250 -8.85 18.57 5.27
N ILE A 251 -9.68 17.56 4.97
CA ILE A 251 -10.96 17.32 5.65
C ILE A 251 -10.73 17.05 7.15
N LEU A 252 -9.81 16.15 7.47
CA LEU A 252 -9.51 15.78 8.86
C LEU A 252 -8.93 16.96 9.65
N SER A 253 -8.04 17.76 9.03
CA SER A 253 -7.45 18.95 9.65
C SER A 253 -8.50 20.05 9.92
N SER A 254 -9.44 20.25 9.00
CA SER A 254 -10.50 21.27 9.14
C SER A 254 -11.49 20.97 10.26
N LYS A 255 -11.71 19.70 10.60
CA LYS A 255 -12.60 19.30 11.70
C LYS A 255 -12.00 19.57 13.08
N ARG A 256 -10.67 19.53 13.21
CA ARG A 256 -9.96 19.83 14.48
C ARG A 256 -9.89 21.31 14.80
N SER A 257 -10.01 22.15 13.78
CA SER A 257 -9.96 23.60 13.91
C SER A 257 -11.31 24.23 14.33
N LYS A 258 -12.36 23.39 14.49
CA LYS A 258 -13.65 23.84 15.04
C LYS A 258 -13.67 23.59 16.55
N PRO A 259 -13.82 24.64 17.37
CA PRO A 259 -13.87 24.56 18.82
C PRO A 259 -15.08 23.76 19.31
#